data_c79524d8790cc299b1ed1923ed297bac
#
_entry.id   c79524d8790cc299b1ed1923ed297bac
#
_cell.length_a   1.000
_cell.length_b   1.000
_cell.length_c   1.000
_cell.angle_alpha   90.00
_cell.angle_beta   90.00
_cell.angle_gamma   90.00
#
_symmetry.space_group_name_H-M   'P 1'
#
loop_
_entity.id
_entity.type
_entity.pdbx_description
1 polymer ?
#
loop_
_entity_poly.entity_id
_entity_poly.type
_entity_poly.pdbx_seq_one_letter_code
_entity_poly.pdbx_strand_id
1 'polypeptide(L)'
;MPPEGDRVEKVLLMGRQRAGKTSMRSIIFANYLARDAYRISFTVDVNQHRVRFLGNLVLALWDCGGQDMFMEQYFQAQREHIFKNVEVLIFVFDVMSKEFVSDLEHYQSCLSALSDLSKNAKIFCLVHKMDLVPESERETVFQQKKARILEGTKPEFKSRTECFKTSIWDETLYKAWSKIVSIMIFNSQQLEESLKQICHTLKADEVVLFEKSTFLVISHYDRVEHNDVHRFEKISNIIKQFKLSCIKTNYSFVNMVVKNEKFTAIIDEFTSSTYIMLITRDPHIEQEAVTLNIKAARPYFESIVQSDQ
;
A
#
# COMPACT_ATOMS: atom_id res chain seq x y z
N MET A 1 -16.23 15.13 13.26
CA MET A 1 -16.99 14.35 12.28
C MET A 1 -16.28 14.45 10.95
N PRO A 2 -16.21 13.40 10.13
CA PRO A 2 -15.73 13.56 8.75
C PRO A 2 -16.71 14.50 8.01
N PRO A 3 -16.23 15.29 7.02
CA PRO A 3 -17.11 16.03 6.16
C PRO A 3 -18.13 15.08 5.51
N GLU A 4 -19.36 15.56 5.30
CA GLU A 4 -20.39 14.80 4.60
C GLU A 4 -19.86 14.36 3.24
N GLY A 5 -19.85 13.06 2.97
CA GLY A 5 -19.36 12.47 1.73
C GLY A 5 -18.03 11.68 1.84
N ASP A 6 -17.31 11.74 2.96
CA ASP A 6 -16.11 10.92 3.14
C ASP A 6 -16.46 9.45 3.46
N ARG A 7 -15.93 8.53 2.67
CA ARG A 7 -16.00 7.10 2.95
C ARG A 7 -14.79 6.69 3.80
N VAL A 8 -15.06 6.24 5.01
CA VAL A 8 -14.03 5.87 5.98
C VAL A 8 -13.89 4.35 6.05
N GLU A 9 -12.76 3.82 5.62
CA GLU A 9 -12.43 2.40 5.69
C GLU A 9 -11.47 2.11 6.84
N LYS A 10 -11.86 1.19 7.71
CA LYS A 10 -11.09 0.84 8.90
C LYS A 10 -10.07 -0.25 8.58
N VAL A 11 -8.80 0.07 8.76
CA VAL A 11 -7.65 -0.83 8.55
C VAL A 11 -6.96 -1.06 9.89
N LEU A 12 -6.97 -2.31 10.37
CA LEU A 12 -6.24 -2.70 11.57
C LEU A 12 -4.83 -3.18 11.23
N LEU A 13 -3.85 -2.64 11.93
CA LEU A 13 -2.44 -3.05 11.83
C LEU A 13 -2.03 -3.72 13.15
N MET A 14 -2.01 -5.04 13.15
CA MET A 14 -1.80 -5.91 14.29
C MET A 14 -0.51 -6.72 14.17
N GLY A 15 -0.09 -7.33 15.25
CA GLY A 15 1.12 -8.15 15.35
C GLY A 15 1.97 -7.78 16.56
N ARG A 16 2.96 -8.60 16.85
CA ARG A 16 3.80 -8.45 18.05
C ARG A 16 4.52 -7.10 18.12
N GLN A 17 4.88 -6.70 19.33
CA GLN A 17 5.73 -5.54 19.56
C GLN A 17 7.04 -5.66 18.75
N ARG A 18 7.50 -4.53 18.18
CA ARG A 18 8.70 -4.47 17.34
C ARG A 18 8.62 -5.25 16.01
N ALA A 19 7.48 -5.78 15.64
CA ALA A 19 7.33 -6.43 14.32
C ALA A 19 7.44 -5.47 13.12
N GLY A 20 7.50 -4.14 13.34
CA GLY A 20 7.69 -3.13 12.28
C GLY A 20 6.42 -2.41 11.84
N LYS A 21 5.28 -2.62 12.52
CA LYS A 21 3.98 -1.99 12.19
C LYS A 21 4.06 -0.48 11.99
N THR A 22 4.48 0.23 13.04
CA THR A 22 4.58 1.69 13.04
C THR A 22 5.61 2.18 12.03
N SER A 23 6.72 1.46 11.85
CA SER A 23 7.74 1.80 10.85
C SER A 23 7.19 1.76 9.43
N MET A 24 6.51 0.67 9.04
CA MET A 24 5.92 0.58 7.71
C MET A 24 4.82 1.61 7.49
N ARG A 25 3.94 1.85 8.47
CA ARG A 25 2.94 2.91 8.40
C ARG A 25 3.59 4.29 8.20
N SER A 26 4.63 4.58 8.97
CA SER A 26 5.31 5.88 8.90
C SER A 26 6.03 6.09 7.55
N ILE A 27 6.62 5.03 6.98
CA ILE A 27 7.26 5.08 5.68
C ILE A 27 6.22 5.30 4.58
N ILE A 28 5.11 4.58 4.59
CA ILE A 28 4.10 4.69 3.54
C ILE A 28 3.32 6.01 3.66
N PHE A 29 2.80 6.35 4.86
CA PHE A 29 1.80 7.41 5.03
C PHE A 29 2.32 8.69 5.68
N ALA A 30 3.45 8.66 6.38
CA ALA A 30 3.98 9.82 7.12
C ALA A 30 5.32 10.34 6.59
N ASN A 31 5.70 9.97 5.38
CA ASN A 31 6.89 10.47 4.69
C ASN A 31 8.23 10.22 5.41
N TYR A 32 8.31 9.15 6.21
CA TYR A 32 9.58 8.70 6.78
C TYR A 32 10.41 7.95 5.73
N LEU A 33 11.73 8.09 5.82
CA LEU A 33 12.65 7.23 5.06
C LEU A 33 12.98 5.98 5.87
N ALA A 34 13.24 4.86 5.21
CA ALA A 34 13.59 3.61 5.88
C ALA A 34 14.78 3.77 6.84
N ARG A 35 15.78 4.56 6.45
CA ARG A 35 16.95 4.87 7.29
C ARG A 35 16.62 5.65 8.59
N ASP A 36 15.46 6.30 8.67
CA ASP A 36 15.05 7.05 9.85
C ASP A 36 14.13 6.21 10.77
N ALA A 37 13.81 4.97 10.38
CA ALA A 37 12.88 4.09 11.11
C ALA A 37 13.39 3.73 12.53
N TYR A 38 14.70 3.76 12.78
CA TYR A 38 15.27 3.51 14.11
C TYR A 38 14.89 4.58 15.16
N ARG A 39 14.42 5.75 14.72
CA ARG A 39 13.94 6.85 15.60
C ARG A 39 12.51 6.67 16.07
N ILE A 40 11.80 5.68 15.51
CA ILE A 40 10.39 5.45 15.82
C ILE A 40 10.31 4.64 17.11
N SER A 41 9.71 5.23 18.16
CA SER A 41 9.44 4.53 19.41
C SER A 41 8.34 3.47 19.22
N PHE A 42 8.27 2.52 20.13
CA PHE A 42 7.23 1.49 20.12
C PHE A 42 5.87 2.09 20.51
N THR A 43 4.82 1.52 19.96
CA THR A 43 3.43 1.87 20.24
C THR A 43 2.98 1.17 21.52
N VAL A 44 2.55 1.94 22.51
CA VAL A 44 2.09 1.40 23.83
C VAL A 44 0.61 1.06 23.77
N ASP A 45 -0.18 1.88 23.06
CA ASP A 45 -1.64 1.80 22.99
C ASP A 45 -2.12 1.71 21.53
N VAL A 46 -3.38 2.00 21.26
CA VAL A 46 -3.92 2.11 19.91
C VAL A 46 -3.75 3.53 19.40
N ASN A 47 -2.95 3.70 18.37
CA ASN A 47 -2.83 4.97 17.67
C ASN A 47 -3.69 4.98 16.41
N GLN A 48 -4.67 5.88 16.37
CA GLN A 48 -5.56 6.05 15.22
C GLN A 48 -5.05 7.18 14.33
N HIS A 49 -4.89 6.89 13.04
CA HIS A 49 -4.50 7.86 12.04
C HIS A 49 -5.50 7.85 10.90
N ARG A 50 -5.99 9.03 10.53
CA ARG A 50 -6.85 9.19 9.35
C ARG A 50 -6.02 9.77 8.22
N VAL A 51 -6.02 9.08 7.10
CA VAL A 51 -5.30 9.47 5.89
C VAL A 51 -6.30 9.53 4.74
N ARG A 52 -6.49 10.73 4.17
CA ARG A 52 -7.21 10.86 2.90
C ARG A 52 -6.32 10.27 1.82
N PHE A 53 -6.81 9.23 1.16
CA PHE A 53 -6.01 8.45 0.22
C PHE A 53 -6.35 8.79 -1.23
N LEU A 54 -7.56 8.54 -1.68
CA LEU A 54 -7.99 8.77 -3.06
C LEU A 54 -9.40 9.31 -3.07
N GLY A 55 -9.63 10.48 -3.69
CA GLY A 55 -10.93 11.12 -3.73
C GLY A 55 -11.52 11.27 -2.32
N ASN A 56 -12.66 10.66 -2.07
CA ASN A 56 -13.36 10.66 -0.79
C ASN A 56 -12.95 9.51 0.15
N LEU A 57 -12.07 8.61 -0.30
CA LEU A 57 -11.60 7.49 0.51
C LEU A 57 -10.67 7.97 1.62
N VAL A 58 -11.07 7.73 2.85
CA VAL A 58 -10.27 7.98 4.06
C VAL A 58 -9.92 6.66 4.72
N LEU A 59 -8.64 6.36 4.83
CA LEU A 59 -8.14 5.21 5.55
C LEU A 59 -8.03 5.54 7.04
N ALA A 60 -8.81 4.87 7.87
CA ALA A 60 -8.68 4.91 9.32
C ALA A 60 -7.70 3.81 9.76
N LEU A 61 -6.41 4.15 9.83
CA LEU A 61 -5.34 3.22 10.20
C LEU A 61 -5.25 3.13 11.72
N TRP A 62 -5.44 1.93 12.24
CA TRP A 62 -5.35 1.62 13.66
C TRP A 62 -4.06 0.83 13.92
N ASP A 63 -3.02 1.54 14.35
CA ASP A 63 -1.73 0.97 14.70
C ASP A 63 -1.78 0.51 16.17
N CYS A 64 -2.01 -0.78 16.36
CA CYS A 64 -2.24 -1.35 17.68
C CYS A 64 -0.92 -1.76 18.35
N GLY A 65 -0.81 -1.53 19.64
CA GLY A 65 0.27 -2.03 20.48
C GLY A 65 0.38 -3.55 20.34
N GLY A 66 1.59 -4.07 20.43
CA GLY A 66 1.85 -5.50 20.26
C GLY A 66 2.45 -6.15 21.50
N GLN A 67 2.27 -5.55 22.68
CA GLN A 67 2.69 -6.11 23.97
C GLN A 67 1.72 -7.19 24.40
N ASP A 68 2.18 -8.27 25.02
CA ASP A 68 1.32 -9.36 25.49
C ASP A 68 0.24 -8.84 26.45
N MET A 69 0.59 -7.96 27.39
CA MET A 69 -0.35 -7.32 28.30
C MET A 69 -1.43 -6.48 27.56
N PHE A 70 -1.06 -5.81 26.44
CA PHE A 70 -2.01 -5.11 25.59
C PHE A 70 -2.99 -6.09 24.93
N MET A 71 -2.47 -7.19 24.39
CA MET A 71 -3.31 -8.21 23.72
C MET A 71 -4.32 -8.83 24.70
N GLU A 72 -3.93 -9.14 25.93
CA GLU A 72 -4.82 -9.71 26.94
C GLU A 72 -5.88 -8.72 27.45
N GLN A 73 -5.47 -7.51 27.84
CA GLN A 73 -6.36 -6.51 28.44
C GLN A 73 -7.29 -5.87 27.42
N TYR A 74 -6.77 -5.50 26.25
CA TYR A 74 -7.57 -4.84 25.22
C TYR A 74 -8.51 -5.78 24.48
N PHE A 75 -8.12 -7.05 24.28
CA PHE A 75 -9.02 -8.03 23.71
C PHE A 75 -10.26 -8.27 24.56
N GLN A 76 -10.14 -8.10 25.89
CA GLN A 76 -11.29 -8.25 26.79
C GLN A 76 -12.11 -6.93 26.92
N ALA A 77 -11.44 -5.79 27.12
CA ALA A 77 -12.10 -4.54 27.46
C ALA A 77 -12.56 -3.70 26.24
N GLN A 78 -11.82 -3.75 25.11
CA GLN A 78 -12.08 -2.90 23.93
C GLN A 78 -12.27 -3.69 22.63
N ARG A 79 -12.52 -4.99 22.73
CA ARG A 79 -12.65 -5.90 21.58
C ARG A 79 -13.66 -5.38 20.55
N GLU A 80 -14.85 -4.98 21.00
CA GLU A 80 -15.90 -4.48 20.11
C GLU A 80 -15.47 -3.19 19.40
N HIS A 81 -14.88 -2.26 20.13
CA HIS A 81 -14.40 -0.99 19.57
C HIS A 81 -13.30 -1.19 18.52
N ILE A 82 -12.36 -2.10 18.75
CA ILE A 82 -11.24 -2.37 17.83
C ILE A 82 -11.72 -3.15 16.61
N PHE A 83 -12.50 -4.21 16.77
CA PHE A 83 -12.81 -5.15 15.69
C PHE A 83 -14.14 -4.91 14.97
N LYS A 84 -14.96 -3.94 15.39
CA LYS A 84 -16.20 -3.58 14.71
C LYS A 84 -15.92 -2.75 13.44
N ASN A 85 -16.63 -3.09 12.36
CA ASN A 85 -16.53 -2.39 11.07
C ASN A 85 -15.11 -2.37 10.49
N VAL A 86 -14.39 -3.47 10.61
CA VAL A 86 -13.05 -3.63 10.01
C VAL A 86 -13.20 -4.09 8.57
N GLU A 87 -12.65 -3.34 7.63
CA GLU A 87 -12.57 -3.72 6.23
C GLU A 87 -11.34 -4.57 5.96
N VAL A 88 -10.21 -4.21 6.57
CA VAL A 88 -8.95 -4.89 6.37
C VAL A 88 -8.23 -5.12 7.69
N LEU A 89 -7.78 -6.37 7.92
CA LEU A 89 -6.78 -6.71 8.93
C LEU A 89 -5.43 -6.92 8.25
N ILE A 90 -4.41 -6.20 8.69
CA ILE A 90 -3.02 -6.44 8.35
C ILE A 90 -2.34 -7.02 9.59
N PHE A 91 -1.94 -8.29 9.53
CA PHE A 91 -1.20 -8.92 10.62
C PHE A 91 0.27 -9.08 10.23
N VAL A 92 1.16 -8.51 11.05
CA VAL A 92 2.59 -8.46 10.79
C VAL A 92 3.32 -9.50 11.63
N PHE A 93 3.92 -10.47 10.95
CA PHE A 93 4.79 -11.48 11.52
C PHE A 93 6.25 -11.09 11.32
N ASP A 94 7.03 -10.98 12.38
CA ASP A 94 8.48 -10.81 12.28
C ASP A 94 9.10 -12.15 11.84
N VAL A 95 9.82 -12.14 10.72
CA VAL A 95 10.46 -13.37 10.20
C VAL A 95 11.42 -13.98 11.21
N MET A 96 12.08 -13.16 12.03
CA MET A 96 13.05 -13.55 13.06
C MET A 96 12.43 -13.84 14.42
N SER A 97 11.09 -13.82 14.55
CA SER A 97 10.41 -14.10 15.81
C SER A 97 10.74 -15.49 16.31
N LYS A 98 11.26 -15.56 17.54
CA LYS A 98 11.51 -16.83 18.27
C LYS A 98 10.22 -17.43 18.81
N GLU A 99 9.15 -16.65 18.91
CA GLU A 99 7.86 -17.00 19.51
C GLU A 99 6.75 -17.06 18.45
N PHE A 100 7.08 -17.58 17.28
CA PHE A 100 6.15 -17.64 16.15
C PHE A 100 4.83 -18.39 16.46
N VAL A 101 4.86 -19.34 17.38
CA VAL A 101 3.64 -20.06 17.84
C VAL A 101 2.72 -19.08 18.57
N SER A 102 3.24 -18.30 19.50
CA SER A 102 2.47 -17.26 20.20
C SER A 102 1.95 -16.19 19.24
N ASP A 103 2.74 -15.80 18.22
CA ASP A 103 2.30 -14.88 17.18
C ASP A 103 1.10 -15.43 16.39
N LEU A 104 1.07 -16.76 16.12
CA LEU A 104 -0.07 -17.44 15.50
C LEU A 104 -1.30 -17.48 16.41
N GLU A 105 -1.14 -17.68 17.71
CA GLU A 105 -2.24 -17.65 18.69
C GLU A 105 -2.88 -16.26 18.74
N HIS A 106 -2.07 -15.18 18.76
CA HIS A 106 -2.56 -13.81 18.67
C HIS A 106 -3.29 -13.54 17.35
N TYR A 107 -2.76 -14.03 16.24
CA TYR A 107 -3.43 -13.94 14.94
C TYR A 107 -4.80 -14.63 14.95
N GLN A 108 -4.87 -15.86 15.49
CA GLN A 108 -6.12 -16.61 15.58
C GLN A 108 -7.14 -15.92 16.50
N SER A 109 -6.69 -15.27 17.57
CA SER A 109 -7.54 -14.46 18.44
C SER A 109 -8.13 -13.26 17.68
N CYS A 110 -7.34 -12.57 16.83
CA CYS A 110 -7.84 -11.54 15.94
C CYS A 110 -8.90 -12.07 14.97
N LEU A 111 -8.65 -13.23 14.34
CA LEU A 111 -9.63 -13.86 13.44
C LEU A 111 -10.93 -14.22 14.17
N SER A 112 -10.84 -14.66 15.43
CA SER A 112 -12.02 -14.95 16.25
C SER A 112 -12.84 -13.69 16.52
N ALA A 113 -12.20 -12.57 16.80
CA ALA A 113 -12.88 -11.29 16.97
C ALA A 113 -13.53 -10.79 15.66
N LEU A 114 -12.86 -10.96 14.51
CA LEU A 114 -13.43 -10.61 13.21
C LEU A 114 -14.60 -11.50 12.81
N SER A 115 -14.58 -12.79 13.13
CA SER A 115 -15.71 -13.70 12.89
C SER A 115 -17.00 -13.22 13.53
N ASP A 116 -16.90 -12.56 14.70
CA ASP A 116 -18.04 -12.05 15.43
C ASP A 116 -18.46 -10.64 14.95
N LEU A 117 -17.50 -9.75 14.66
CA LEU A 117 -17.70 -8.31 14.55
C LEU A 117 -17.51 -7.74 13.14
N SER A 118 -16.80 -8.45 12.25
CA SER A 118 -16.45 -7.99 10.89
C SER A 118 -16.20 -9.16 9.94
N LYS A 119 -17.25 -9.95 9.71
CA LYS A 119 -17.18 -11.22 8.95
C LYS A 119 -16.64 -11.07 7.52
N ASN A 120 -16.78 -9.90 6.92
CA ASN A 120 -16.36 -9.63 5.53
C ASN A 120 -14.93 -9.08 5.43
N ALA A 121 -14.24 -8.87 6.54
CA ALA A 121 -12.90 -8.34 6.54
C ALA A 121 -11.95 -9.17 5.66
N LYS A 122 -11.08 -8.49 4.92
CA LYS A 122 -9.97 -9.09 4.18
C LYS A 122 -8.73 -9.14 5.05
N ILE A 123 -7.95 -10.19 4.90
CA ILE A 123 -6.82 -10.48 5.77
C ILE A 123 -5.52 -10.42 4.96
N PHE A 124 -4.58 -9.61 5.42
CA PHE A 124 -3.24 -9.55 4.85
C PHE A 124 -2.20 -9.92 5.91
N CYS A 125 -1.45 -10.97 5.66
CA CYS A 125 -0.38 -11.43 6.53
C CYS A 125 0.96 -11.02 5.93
N LEU A 126 1.69 -10.14 6.63
CA LEU A 126 2.99 -9.67 6.17
C LEU A 126 4.09 -10.41 6.95
N VAL A 127 4.83 -11.28 6.27
CA VAL A 127 6.08 -11.84 6.81
C VAL A 127 7.15 -10.75 6.60
N HIS A 128 7.41 -10.01 7.66
CA HIS A 128 8.18 -8.77 7.61
C HIS A 128 9.64 -8.95 8.04
N LYS A 129 10.50 -7.97 7.70
CA LYS A 129 11.95 -7.97 7.90
C LYS A 129 12.67 -9.06 7.11
N MET A 130 12.20 -9.34 5.90
CA MET A 130 12.82 -10.34 5.02
C MET A 130 14.23 -10.00 4.58
N ASP A 131 14.66 -8.75 4.75
CA ASP A 131 16.04 -8.29 4.58
C ASP A 131 17.02 -8.99 5.53
N LEU A 132 16.56 -9.46 6.70
CA LEU A 132 17.37 -10.21 7.67
C LEU A 132 17.61 -11.67 7.30
N VAL A 133 16.91 -12.18 6.27
CA VAL A 133 17.09 -13.55 5.75
C VAL A 133 18.02 -13.49 4.53
N PRO A 134 19.01 -14.39 4.44
CA PRO A 134 19.86 -14.49 3.25
C PRO A 134 19.04 -14.62 1.97
N GLU A 135 19.42 -13.92 0.90
CA GLU A 135 18.62 -13.82 -0.32
C GLU A 135 18.26 -15.19 -0.91
N SER A 136 19.19 -16.13 -0.89
CA SER A 136 19.01 -17.51 -1.36
C SER A 136 17.95 -18.30 -0.58
N GLU A 137 17.64 -17.91 0.67
CA GLU A 137 16.72 -18.63 1.56
C GLU A 137 15.36 -17.93 1.69
N ARG A 138 15.26 -16.66 1.24
CA ARG A 138 14.06 -15.81 1.44
C ARG A 138 12.78 -16.48 0.96
N GLU A 139 12.80 -17.08 -0.22
CA GLU A 139 11.60 -17.71 -0.76
C GLU A 139 11.19 -18.95 0.04
N THR A 140 12.15 -19.80 0.39
CA THR A 140 11.92 -21.02 1.19
C THR A 140 11.35 -20.68 2.56
N VAL A 141 11.97 -19.72 3.27
CA VAL A 141 11.51 -19.24 4.58
C VAL A 141 10.12 -18.64 4.48
N PHE A 142 9.87 -17.83 3.46
CA PHE A 142 8.54 -17.25 3.25
C PHE A 142 7.48 -18.32 3.03
N GLN A 143 7.71 -19.30 2.16
CA GLN A 143 6.74 -20.37 1.89
C GLN A 143 6.46 -21.22 3.13
N GLN A 144 7.47 -21.53 3.94
CA GLN A 144 7.29 -22.25 5.22
C GLN A 144 6.40 -21.44 6.20
N LYS A 145 6.68 -20.13 6.37
CA LYS A 145 5.88 -19.27 7.25
C LYS A 145 4.45 -19.11 6.73
N LYS A 146 4.29 -18.88 5.42
CA LYS A 146 2.99 -18.78 4.75
C LYS A 146 2.15 -20.04 4.95
N ALA A 147 2.72 -21.22 4.76
CA ALA A 147 1.99 -22.49 4.97
C ALA A 147 1.44 -22.57 6.39
N ARG A 148 2.27 -22.29 7.41
CA ARG A 148 1.84 -22.30 8.82
C ARG A 148 0.77 -21.25 9.13
N ILE A 149 0.87 -20.05 8.55
CA ILE A 149 -0.14 -18.98 8.71
C ILE A 149 -1.47 -19.45 8.12
N LEU A 150 -1.47 -19.99 6.89
CA LEU A 150 -2.69 -20.46 6.22
C LEU A 150 -3.29 -21.69 6.89
N GLU A 151 -2.49 -22.57 7.47
CA GLU A 151 -2.95 -23.68 8.30
C GLU A 151 -3.69 -23.17 9.54
N GLY A 152 -3.14 -22.17 10.23
CA GLY A 152 -3.74 -21.51 11.39
C GLY A 152 -4.90 -20.57 11.06
N THR A 153 -5.16 -20.30 9.78
CA THR A 153 -6.25 -19.41 9.35
C THR A 153 -7.59 -20.16 9.37
N LYS A 154 -8.61 -19.56 9.98
CA LYS A 154 -9.97 -20.12 9.99
C LYS A 154 -10.49 -20.33 8.56
N PRO A 155 -11.26 -21.44 8.31
CA PRO A 155 -11.75 -21.79 6.98
C PRO A 155 -12.49 -20.66 6.28
N GLU A 156 -13.31 -19.90 7.01
CA GLU A 156 -14.10 -18.78 6.49
C GLU A 156 -13.27 -17.60 5.96
N PHE A 157 -12.03 -17.46 6.44
CA PHE A 157 -11.12 -16.39 6.00
C PHE A 157 -10.08 -16.87 4.97
N LYS A 158 -9.91 -18.18 4.74
CA LYS A 158 -8.84 -18.70 3.85
C LYS A 158 -8.87 -18.10 2.45
N SER A 159 -10.05 -17.97 1.85
CA SER A 159 -10.22 -17.40 0.51
C SER A 159 -9.98 -15.88 0.44
N ARG A 160 -9.95 -15.21 1.58
CA ARG A 160 -9.76 -13.75 1.73
C ARG A 160 -8.45 -13.40 2.43
N THR A 161 -7.55 -14.38 2.61
CA THR A 161 -6.25 -14.20 3.23
C THR A 161 -5.16 -14.24 2.18
N GLU A 162 -4.39 -13.18 2.10
CA GLU A 162 -3.18 -13.10 1.27
C GLU A 162 -1.95 -12.90 2.14
N CYS A 163 -0.83 -13.53 1.74
CA CYS A 163 0.44 -13.42 2.46
C CYS A 163 1.49 -12.75 1.57
N PHE A 164 2.24 -11.80 2.12
CA PHE A 164 3.32 -11.09 1.45
C PHE A 164 4.61 -11.20 2.26
N LYS A 165 5.73 -11.36 1.55
CA LYS A 165 7.06 -11.11 2.10
C LYS A 165 7.37 -9.63 1.98
N THR A 166 7.81 -8.98 3.06
CA THR A 166 8.01 -7.53 3.07
C THR A 166 9.29 -7.12 3.80
N SER A 167 9.90 -6.04 3.31
CA SER A 167 10.97 -5.31 3.97
C SER A 167 10.75 -3.80 3.81
N ILE A 168 11.19 -3.00 4.79
CA ILE A 168 11.19 -1.54 4.64
C ILE A 168 12.31 -1.03 3.72
N TRP A 169 13.25 -1.89 3.34
CA TRP A 169 14.45 -1.55 2.59
C TRP A 169 14.31 -1.73 1.08
N ASP A 170 13.24 -2.39 0.64
CA ASP A 170 13.00 -2.69 -0.76
C ASP A 170 11.55 -2.40 -1.20
N GLU A 171 11.24 -2.69 -2.47
CA GLU A 171 9.94 -2.46 -3.09
C GLU A 171 8.82 -3.37 -2.57
N THR A 172 9.14 -4.44 -1.84
CA THR A 172 8.14 -5.42 -1.39
C THR A 172 7.11 -4.82 -0.43
N LEU A 173 7.50 -3.80 0.35
CA LEU A 173 6.58 -3.04 1.18
C LEU A 173 5.54 -2.29 0.34
N TYR A 174 5.99 -1.59 -0.71
CA TYR A 174 5.08 -0.86 -1.61
C TYR A 174 4.14 -1.80 -2.34
N LYS A 175 4.63 -2.96 -2.80
CA LYS A 175 3.81 -4.00 -3.43
C LYS A 175 2.68 -4.46 -2.52
N ALA A 176 2.99 -4.81 -1.27
CA ALA A 176 2.00 -5.25 -0.31
C ALA A 176 0.94 -4.16 -0.07
N TRP A 177 1.37 -2.91 0.18
CA TRP A 177 0.44 -1.82 0.44
C TRP A 177 -0.37 -1.40 -0.79
N SER A 178 0.21 -1.39 -2.00
CA SER A 178 -0.54 -1.16 -3.25
C SER A 178 -1.67 -2.19 -3.41
N LYS A 179 -1.39 -3.48 -3.16
CA LYS A 179 -2.40 -4.52 -3.20
C LYS A 179 -3.47 -4.33 -2.12
N ILE A 180 -3.08 -3.98 -0.89
CA ILE A 180 -4.00 -3.74 0.21
C ILE A 180 -4.95 -2.58 -0.11
N VAL A 181 -4.43 -1.46 -0.61
CA VAL A 181 -5.28 -0.30 -0.91
C VAL A 181 -6.13 -0.50 -2.17
N SER A 182 -5.65 -1.25 -3.18
CA SER A 182 -6.38 -1.49 -4.42
C SER A 182 -7.75 -2.15 -4.21
N ILE A 183 -7.88 -2.99 -3.18
CA ILE A 183 -9.16 -3.64 -2.86
C ILE A 183 -10.21 -2.71 -2.25
N MET A 184 -9.79 -1.53 -1.79
CA MET A 184 -10.66 -0.51 -1.20
C MET A 184 -11.07 0.55 -2.22
N ILE A 185 -10.52 0.49 -3.44
CA ILE A 185 -10.84 1.41 -4.54
C ILE A 185 -12.01 0.83 -5.34
N PHE A 186 -13.16 1.52 -5.35
CA PHE A 186 -14.39 1.02 -6.01
C PHE A 186 -14.26 0.93 -7.52
N ASN A 187 -13.79 1.99 -8.15
CA ASN A 187 -13.78 2.11 -9.61
C ASN A 187 -12.49 1.60 -10.26
N SER A 188 -11.84 0.59 -9.64
CA SER A 188 -10.53 0.08 -10.12
C SER A 188 -10.58 -0.41 -11.57
N GLN A 189 -11.64 -1.10 -11.97
CA GLN A 189 -11.81 -1.58 -13.33
C GLN A 189 -12.02 -0.43 -14.33
N GLN A 190 -12.80 0.59 -13.96
CA GLN A 190 -13.01 1.76 -14.81
C GLN A 190 -11.73 2.58 -14.97
N LEU A 191 -10.92 2.70 -13.90
CA LEU A 191 -9.60 3.34 -13.96
C LEU A 191 -8.66 2.59 -14.91
N GLU A 192 -8.61 1.26 -14.83
CA GLU A 192 -7.77 0.44 -15.71
C GLU A 192 -8.17 0.59 -17.18
N GLU A 193 -9.47 0.52 -17.50
CA GLU A 193 -10.00 0.71 -18.85
C GLU A 193 -9.68 2.10 -19.40
N SER A 194 -9.78 3.12 -18.55
CA SER A 194 -9.48 4.50 -18.92
C SER A 194 -7.97 4.72 -19.12
N LEU A 195 -7.12 4.10 -18.31
CA LEU A 195 -5.66 4.09 -18.52
C LEU A 195 -5.27 3.40 -19.83
N LYS A 196 -5.94 2.29 -20.16
CA LYS A 196 -5.78 1.61 -21.43
C LYS A 196 -6.08 2.53 -22.62
N GLN A 197 -7.18 3.30 -22.57
CA GLN A 197 -7.52 4.28 -23.60
C GLN A 197 -6.45 5.36 -23.74
N ILE A 198 -5.96 5.95 -22.64
CA ILE A 198 -4.85 6.91 -22.65
C ILE A 198 -3.60 6.29 -23.29
N CYS A 199 -3.22 5.09 -22.86
CA CYS A 199 -2.04 4.40 -23.36
C CYS A 199 -2.11 4.20 -24.89
N HIS A 200 -3.26 3.78 -25.42
CA HIS A 200 -3.45 3.63 -26.86
C HIS A 200 -3.46 4.95 -27.59
N THR A 201 -4.13 5.98 -27.08
CA THR A 201 -4.22 7.31 -27.69
C THR A 201 -2.84 7.95 -27.83
N LEU A 202 -2.03 7.85 -26.79
CA LEU A 202 -0.68 8.42 -26.74
C LEU A 202 0.39 7.49 -27.35
N LYS A 203 0.00 6.30 -27.83
CA LYS A 203 0.92 5.27 -28.31
C LYS A 203 2.02 4.95 -27.28
N ALA A 204 1.71 5.10 -26.00
CA ALA A 204 2.62 4.78 -24.93
C ALA A 204 2.83 3.28 -24.80
N ASP A 205 3.94 2.85 -24.20
CA ASP A 205 4.19 1.45 -23.88
C ASP A 205 3.55 1.06 -22.57
N GLU A 206 3.54 1.99 -21.60
CA GLU A 206 2.98 1.80 -20.27
C GLU A 206 2.39 3.09 -19.72
N VAL A 207 1.33 2.96 -18.93
CA VAL A 207 0.74 4.05 -18.15
C VAL A 207 0.46 3.57 -16.74
N VAL A 208 0.87 4.35 -15.73
CA VAL A 208 0.68 4.01 -14.32
C VAL A 208 0.09 5.20 -13.57
N LEU A 209 -0.87 4.93 -12.72
CA LEU A 209 -1.50 5.89 -11.82
C LEU A 209 -1.01 5.66 -10.39
N PHE A 210 -0.43 6.69 -9.78
CA PHE A 210 0.03 6.68 -8.40
C PHE A 210 -0.82 7.60 -7.53
N GLU A 211 -1.02 7.21 -6.27
CA GLU A 211 -1.56 8.12 -5.26
C GLU A 211 -0.51 9.18 -4.90
N LYS A 212 -0.97 10.43 -4.78
CA LYS A 212 -0.10 11.62 -4.74
C LYS A 212 0.79 11.73 -3.50
N SER A 213 0.30 11.30 -2.34
CA SER A 213 1.04 11.43 -1.08
C SER A 213 1.97 10.26 -0.82
N THR A 214 1.50 9.05 -1.08
CA THR A 214 2.20 7.80 -0.78
C THR A 214 3.05 7.25 -1.93
N PHE A 215 2.72 7.61 -3.16
CA PHE A 215 3.22 6.99 -4.40
C PHE A 215 2.88 5.49 -4.50
N LEU A 216 1.87 5.02 -3.81
CA LEU A 216 1.35 3.68 -4.04
C LEU A 216 0.72 3.60 -5.43
N VAL A 217 0.97 2.48 -6.11
CA VAL A 217 0.33 2.19 -7.39
C VAL A 217 -1.16 1.96 -7.16
N ILE A 218 -2.00 2.72 -7.87
CA ILE A 218 -3.47 2.59 -7.83
C ILE A 218 -3.93 1.64 -8.94
N SER A 219 -3.48 1.91 -10.16
CA SER A 219 -3.81 1.15 -11.35
C SER A 219 -2.74 1.36 -12.42
N HIS A 220 -2.63 0.44 -13.37
CA HIS A 220 -1.71 0.55 -14.50
C HIS A 220 -2.25 -0.19 -15.71
N TYR A 221 -1.71 0.15 -16.87
CA TYR A 221 -1.92 -0.58 -18.11
C TYR A 221 -0.60 -0.67 -18.89
N ASP A 222 -0.26 -1.90 -19.28
CA ASP A 222 0.94 -2.23 -20.04
C ASP A 222 0.53 -2.71 -21.44
N ARG A 223 0.99 -1.99 -22.46
CA ARG A 223 0.84 -2.44 -23.87
C ARG A 223 1.89 -3.45 -24.24
N VAL A 224 3.01 -3.46 -23.57
CA VAL A 224 4.17 -4.32 -23.81
C VAL A 224 4.50 -5.08 -22.54
N GLU A 225 4.62 -6.40 -22.63
CA GLU A 225 5.02 -7.25 -21.51
C GLU A 225 6.46 -6.93 -21.05
N HIS A 226 6.64 -6.88 -19.76
CA HIS A 226 7.93 -6.65 -19.10
C HIS A 226 8.33 -7.82 -18.21
N ASN A 227 9.62 -8.12 -18.20
CA ASN A 227 10.20 -9.18 -17.35
C ASN A 227 10.19 -8.78 -15.84
N ASP A 228 10.32 -7.48 -15.54
CA ASP A 228 10.30 -6.98 -14.17
C ASP A 228 8.86 -6.59 -13.77
N VAL A 229 8.16 -7.53 -13.16
CA VAL A 229 6.79 -7.33 -12.65
C VAL A 229 6.71 -6.38 -11.45
N HIS A 230 7.84 -5.98 -10.85
CA HIS A 230 7.91 -5.09 -9.68
C HIS A 230 8.50 -3.72 -10.00
N ARG A 231 8.64 -3.38 -11.27
CA ARG A 231 9.25 -2.13 -11.71
C ARG A 231 8.55 -0.89 -11.19
N PHE A 232 7.23 -0.92 -11.08
CA PHE A 232 6.45 0.23 -10.63
C PHE A 232 6.67 0.53 -9.14
N GLU A 233 6.75 -0.50 -8.32
CA GLU A 233 7.03 -0.36 -6.90
C GLU A 233 8.46 0.13 -6.64
N LYS A 234 9.44 -0.29 -7.46
CA LYS A 234 10.80 0.26 -7.44
C LYS A 234 10.79 1.74 -7.80
N ILE A 235 10.05 2.12 -8.84
CA ILE A 235 9.86 3.50 -9.27
C ILE A 235 9.19 4.30 -8.14
N SER A 236 8.12 3.78 -7.53
CA SER A 236 7.43 4.41 -6.39
C SER A 236 8.40 4.79 -5.27
N ASN A 237 9.26 3.86 -4.88
CA ASN A 237 10.25 4.10 -3.83
C ASN A 237 11.25 5.22 -4.22
N ILE A 238 11.76 5.18 -5.45
CA ILE A 238 12.72 6.17 -5.96
C ILE A 238 12.09 7.57 -6.01
N ILE A 239 10.90 7.70 -6.62
CA ILE A 239 10.23 8.99 -6.80
C ILE A 239 9.83 9.57 -5.44
N LYS A 240 9.34 8.74 -4.52
CA LYS A 240 9.01 9.18 -3.18
C LYS A 240 10.23 9.76 -2.46
N GLN A 241 11.38 9.11 -2.55
CA GLN A 241 12.62 9.63 -1.95
C GLN A 241 13.04 10.96 -2.59
N PHE A 242 12.92 11.08 -3.90
CA PHE A 242 13.21 12.32 -4.62
C PHE A 242 12.25 13.46 -4.22
N LYS A 243 10.94 13.20 -4.19
CA LYS A 243 9.92 14.15 -3.72
C LYS A 243 10.21 14.64 -2.30
N LEU A 244 10.54 13.73 -1.39
CA LEU A 244 10.90 14.08 -0.01
C LEU A 244 12.16 14.96 0.06
N SER A 245 13.11 14.74 -0.84
CA SER A 245 14.31 15.57 -0.94
C SER A 245 13.95 16.98 -1.42
N CYS A 246 13.06 17.13 -2.40
CA CYS A 246 12.56 18.43 -2.86
C CYS A 246 11.86 19.19 -1.72
N ILE A 247 10.98 18.53 -0.97
CA ILE A 247 10.28 19.15 0.17
C ILE A 247 11.26 19.66 1.23
N LYS A 248 12.32 18.91 1.54
CA LYS A 248 13.36 19.33 2.50
C LYS A 248 14.12 20.58 2.06
N THR A 249 14.19 20.85 0.77
CA THR A 249 14.84 22.03 0.20
C THR A 249 13.84 23.15 -0.16
N ASN A 250 12.59 23.06 0.34
CA ASN A 250 11.48 23.97 0.08
C ASN A 250 11.08 24.09 -1.39
N TYR A 251 11.29 23.04 -2.17
CA TYR A 251 10.78 22.94 -3.55
C TYR A 251 9.57 22.01 -3.60
N SER A 252 8.61 22.35 -4.47
CA SER A 252 7.48 21.47 -4.78
C SER A 252 7.87 20.52 -5.92
N PHE A 253 7.50 19.23 -5.76
CA PHE A 253 7.58 18.27 -6.86
C PHE A 253 6.28 18.36 -7.68
N VAL A 254 6.39 18.77 -8.95
CA VAL A 254 5.25 18.89 -9.87
C VAL A 254 5.33 17.83 -10.94
N ASN A 255 6.44 17.71 -11.63
CA ASN A 255 6.67 16.73 -12.68
C ASN A 255 8.12 16.25 -12.71
N MET A 256 8.36 15.15 -13.43
CA MET A 256 9.68 14.61 -13.69
C MET A 256 9.70 13.99 -15.08
N VAL A 257 10.76 14.23 -15.83
CA VAL A 257 11.04 13.55 -17.09
C VAL A 257 12.38 12.85 -17.00
N VAL A 258 12.38 11.57 -17.31
CA VAL A 258 13.58 10.76 -17.39
C VAL A 258 13.72 10.25 -18.81
N LYS A 259 14.79 10.66 -19.49
CA LYS A 259 15.05 10.29 -20.88
C LYS A 259 16.42 9.59 -20.98
N ASN A 260 16.43 8.46 -21.67
CA ASN A 260 17.65 7.77 -22.06
C ASN A 260 17.53 7.23 -23.50
N GLU A 261 18.51 6.49 -23.97
CA GLU A 261 18.52 5.94 -25.35
C GLU A 261 17.41 4.91 -25.61
N LYS A 262 16.80 4.32 -24.57
CA LYS A 262 15.86 3.21 -24.68
C LYS A 262 14.42 3.62 -24.44
N PHE A 263 14.17 4.63 -23.62
CA PHE A 263 12.83 5.08 -23.27
C PHE A 263 12.80 6.53 -22.75
N THR A 264 11.63 7.11 -22.78
CA THR A 264 11.27 8.35 -22.08
C THR A 264 10.15 8.02 -21.07
N ALA A 265 10.35 8.40 -19.81
CA ALA A 265 9.32 8.34 -18.78
C ALA A 265 8.93 9.76 -18.37
N ILE A 266 7.65 10.05 -18.41
CA ILE A 266 7.07 11.35 -18.03
C ILE A 266 6.15 11.10 -16.84
N ILE A 267 6.40 11.80 -15.74
CA ILE A 267 5.56 11.78 -14.54
C ILE A 267 5.02 13.19 -14.35
N ASP A 268 3.70 13.32 -14.23
CA ASP A 268 3.05 14.61 -14.05
C ASP A 268 1.90 14.53 -13.04
N GLU A 269 1.58 15.65 -12.39
CA GLU A 269 0.36 15.76 -11.61
C GLU A 269 -0.84 15.52 -12.52
N PHE A 270 -1.72 14.61 -12.10
CA PHE A 270 -2.85 14.22 -12.93
C PHE A 270 -4.19 14.69 -12.36
N THR A 271 -4.57 14.24 -11.19
CA THR A 271 -5.77 14.72 -10.48
C THR A 271 -5.36 15.41 -9.18
N SER A 272 -6.33 15.87 -8.41
CA SER A 272 -6.10 16.45 -7.07
C SER A 272 -5.34 15.49 -6.16
N SER A 273 -5.53 14.16 -6.33
CA SER A 273 -4.98 13.10 -5.47
C SER A 273 -4.04 12.12 -6.19
N THR A 274 -3.72 12.32 -7.49
CA THR A 274 -2.90 11.36 -8.24
C THR A 274 -1.79 12.00 -9.07
N TYR A 275 -0.72 11.20 -9.32
CA TYR A 275 0.24 11.38 -10.39
C TYR A 275 0.02 10.32 -11.46
N ILE A 276 0.27 10.67 -12.72
CA ILE A 276 0.34 9.75 -13.85
C ILE A 276 1.78 9.62 -14.32
N MET A 277 2.21 8.40 -14.59
CA MET A 277 3.46 8.12 -15.28
C MET A 277 3.16 7.47 -16.62
N LEU A 278 3.81 7.97 -17.66
CA LEU A 278 3.74 7.45 -19.01
C LEU A 278 5.15 7.08 -19.47
N ILE A 279 5.30 5.87 -20.00
CA ILE A 279 6.56 5.38 -20.54
C ILE A 279 6.38 5.11 -22.03
N THR A 280 7.33 5.59 -22.84
CA THR A 280 7.38 5.35 -24.29
C THR A 280 8.80 5.10 -24.75
N ARG A 281 8.95 4.21 -25.74
CA ARG A 281 10.21 3.97 -26.46
C ARG A 281 10.25 4.67 -27.82
N ASP A 282 9.16 5.33 -28.21
CA ASP A 282 9.10 6.11 -29.44
C ASP A 282 9.81 7.46 -29.24
N PRO A 283 10.94 7.71 -29.92
CA PRO A 283 11.69 8.95 -29.78
C PRO A 283 10.97 10.16 -30.41
N HIS A 284 9.93 9.95 -31.21
CA HIS A 284 9.17 10.99 -31.90
C HIS A 284 8.01 11.54 -31.09
N ILE A 285 7.73 10.95 -29.91
CA ILE A 285 6.68 11.47 -29.04
C ILE A 285 7.20 12.72 -28.32
N GLU A 286 6.57 13.85 -28.63
CA GLU A 286 6.85 15.16 -28.03
C GLU A 286 6.27 15.23 -26.61
N GLN A 287 7.11 15.66 -25.66
CA GLN A 287 6.70 15.81 -24.26
C GLN A 287 5.50 16.74 -24.10
N GLU A 288 5.48 17.83 -24.85
CA GLU A 288 4.42 18.83 -24.84
C GLU A 288 3.08 18.25 -25.28
N ALA A 289 3.10 17.38 -26.29
CA ALA A 289 1.90 16.69 -26.77
C ALA A 289 1.36 15.72 -25.72
N VAL A 290 2.25 14.99 -25.02
CA VAL A 290 1.86 14.12 -23.90
C VAL A 290 1.25 14.93 -22.77
N THR A 291 1.89 16.02 -22.37
CA THR A 291 1.40 16.91 -21.29
C THR A 291 0.03 17.51 -21.64
N LEU A 292 -0.21 17.89 -22.89
CA LEU A 292 -1.49 18.43 -23.34
C LEU A 292 -2.61 17.37 -23.23
N ASN A 293 -2.34 16.14 -23.66
CA ASN A 293 -3.30 15.04 -23.57
C ASN A 293 -3.58 14.63 -22.12
N ILE A 294 -2.56 14.59 -21.26
CA ILE A 294 -2.73 14.37 -19.81
C ILE A 294 -3.67 15.43 -19.22
N LYS A 295 -3.45 16.71 -19.55
CA LYS A 295 -4.32 17.81 -19.09
C LYS A 295 -5.75 17.69 -19.60
N ALA A 296 -5.93 17.26 -20.85
CA ALA A 296 -7.26 17.06 -21.45
C ALA A 296 -8.03 15.90 -20.78
N ALA A 297 -7.34 14.84 -20.40
CA ALA A 297 -7.95 13.67 -19.74
C ALA A 297 -8.26 13.92 -18.24
N ARG A 298 -7.61 14.89 -17.61
CA ARG A 298 -7.71 15.19 -16.17
C ARG A 298 -9.15 15.32 -15.65
N PRO A 299 -10.07 16.11 -16.25
CA PRO A 299 -11.42 16.29 -15.73
C PRO A 299 -12.21 14.96 -15.65
N TYR A 300 -12.01 14.08 -16.64
CA TYR A 300 -12.66 12.79 -16.67
C TYR A 300 -12.16 11.87 -15.55
N PHE A 301 -10.84 11.79 -15.34
CA PHE A 301 -10.28 11.00 -14.24
C PHE A 301 -10.60 11.59 -12.87
N GLU A 302 -10.66 12.91 -12.74
CA GLU A 302 -11.11 13.55 -11.50
C GLU A 302 -12.53 13.10 -11.14
N SER A 303 -13.42 13.01 -12.15
CA SER A 303 -14.80 12.52 -11.93
C SER A 303 -14.84 11.07 -11.50
N ILE A 304 -14.01 10.18 -12.09
CA ILE A 304 -13.95 8.76 -11.68
C ILE A 304 -13.46 8.61 -10.24
N VAL A 305 -12.43 9.39 -9.86
CA VAL A 305 -11.82 9.34 -8.53
C VAL A 305 -12.76 9.91 -7.46
N GLN A 306 -13.62 10.89 -7.82
CA GLN A 306 -14.57 11.52 -6.91
C GLN A 306 -15.95 10.84 -6.90
N SER A 307 -16.30 10.06 -7.91
CA SER A 307 -17.61 9.40 -8.03
C SER A 307 -17.72 8.15 -7.15
N ASP A 308 -17.65 8.34 -5.84
CA ASP A 308 -18.09 7.37 -4.83
C ASP A 308 -19.57 7.64 -4.47
N GLN A 309 -20.47 7.61 -5.45
CA GLN A 309 -21.92 7.63 -5.24
C GLN A 309 -22.55 6.32 -5.64
#